data_3dd6c4537a1610d66b4e10425024d43f
#
_entry.id   3dd6c4537a1610d66b4e10425024d43f
#
_cell.length_a   1.000
_cell.length_b   1.000
_cell.length_c   1.000
_cell.angle_alpha   90.00
_cell.angle_beta   90.00
_cell.angle_gamma   90.00
#
_symmetry.space_group_name_H-M   'P 1'
#
loop_
_entity.id
_entity.type
_entity.pdbx_description
1 polymer ?
#
loop_
_entity_poly.entity_id
_entity_poly.type
_entity_poly.pdbx_seq_one_letter_code
_entity_poly.pdbx_strand_id
1 'polypeptide(L)'
;QGRYCHVCGQENVVPKETFWHMFTHFFYDITHFDSSFFTTLKDLLFKPGFLSKEYMLGRRKKYLHPIRMYVFTSALFFLLFFSVFAPKNSVRMNTPEQLTGTERLDELADIEKKFNRDSVKYIKDGTWQQKIKKLEELRDTTKAISTKDFEELGARLFILNISGQLSRFDRFNEYDSAQQLLPSSKRDNWFTRRLVKKEFSLSDKYRYDPKSAFEKLTNSILHNLPYMLFVSLPLFALLLKLLYRRRRDFYFADHGVFTIHLYIFSFILLLLVFAIGKLQVSTGWDILNWVLFLLFVLLLFYLYKGMRVFYGQRRFKTFLKFILLAVFSFIMMIVLFALFMFFSAVTL
;
A
#
# COMPACT_ATOMS: atom_id res chain seq x y z
N GLN A 1 -7.02 -4.77 -49.59
CA GLN A 1 -7.35 -3.94 -48.43
C GLN A 1 -6.44 -2.72 -48.49
N GLY A 2 -6.99 -1.49 -48.44
CA GLY A 2 -6.22 -0.25 -48.50
C GLY A 2 -5.40 -0.04 -47.25
N ARG A 3 -4.33 0.80 -47.33
CA ARG A 3 -3.46 1.16 -46.24
C ARG A 3 -4.20 1.81 -45.06
N TYR A 4 -5.36 2.44 -45.34
CA TYR A 4 -6.20 3.09 -44.35
C TYR A 4 -7.65 2.59 -44.46
N CYS A 5 -8.32 2.42 -43.32
CA CYS A 5 -9.76 2.13 -43.29
C CYS A 5 -10.55 3.34 -43.76
N HIS A 6 -11.38 3.20 -44.81
CA HIS A 6 -12.18 4.27 -45.38
C HIS A 6 -13.30 4.77 -44.44
N VAL A 7 -13.67 3.99 -43.42
CA VAL A 7 -14.73 4.37 -42.45
C VAL A 7 -14.19 5.16 -41.27
N CYS A 8 -13.04 4.75 -40.70
CA CYS A 8 -12.48 5.34 -39.47
C CYS A 8 -11.09 5.95 -39.67
N GLY A 9 -10.48 5.84 -40.87
CA GLY A 9 -9.16 6.36 -41.19
C GLY A 9 -8.01 5.66 -40.44
N GLN A 10 -8.24 4.52 -39.83
CA GLN A 10 -7.20 3.77 -39.13
C GLN A 10 -6.29 3.09 -40.15
N GLU A 11 -4.97 3.21 -39.93
CA GLU A 11 -3.97 2.51 -40.74
C GLU A 11 -3.97 1.00 -40.44
N ASN A 12 -3.99 0.20 -41.49
CA ASN A 12 -4.00 -1.26 -41.40
C ASN A 12 -2.55 -1.78 -41.27
N VAL A 13 -1.93 -1.54 -40.10
CA VAL A 13 -0.56 -1.98 -39.79
C VAL A 13 -0.59 -3.03 -38.71
N VAL A 14 0.14 -4.12 -38.91
CA VAL A 14 0.45 -5.08 -37.84
C VAL A 14 1.54 -4.43 -36.96
N PRO A 15 1.27 -4.08 -35.72
CA PRO A 15 2.25 -3.37 -34.88
C PRO A 15 3.37 -4.32 -34.50
N LYS A 16 4.51 -4.24 -35.18
CA LYS A 16 5.80 -4.81 -34.74
C LYS A 16 6.60 -3.68 -34.08
N GLU A 17 6.12 -3.20 -32.94
CA GLU A 17 6.83 -2.13 -32.23
C GLU A 17 7.81 -2.74 -31.23
N THR A 18 9.09 -2.39 -31.34
CA THR A 18 10.13 -2.69 -30.36
C THR A 18 9.89 -1.83 -29.11
N PHE A 19 10.18 -2.32 -27.91
CA PHE A 19 10.05 -1.57 -26.65
C PHE A 19 10.68 -0.16 -26.71
N TRP A 20 11.87 -0.03 -27.29
CA TRP A 20 12.55 1.27 -27.47
C TRP A 20 11.85 2.21 -28.42
N HIS A 21 11.25 1.70 -29.47
CA HIS A 21 10.45 2.50 -30.40
C HIS A 21 9.19 3.02 -29.71
N MET A 22 8.53 2.18 -28.92
CA MET A 22 7.38 2.57 -28.12
C MET A 22 7.74 3.59 -27.03
N PHE A 23 8.92 3.47 -26.42
CA PHE A 23 9.44 4.40 -25.41
C PHE A 23 9.81 5.76 -25.99
N THR A 24 10.54 5.80 -27.09
CA THR A 24 10.89 7.06 -27.78
C THR A 24 9.67 7.76 -28.38
N HIS A 25 8.74 7.02 -28.99
CA HIS A 25 7.44 7.55 -29.45
C HIS A 25 6.60 8.06 -28.27
N PHE A 26 6.64 7.39 -27.11
CA PHE A 26 5.96 7.85 -25.91
C PHE A 26 6.43 9.26 -25.48
N PHE A 27 7.73 9.52 -25.45
CA PHE A 27 8.26 10.85 -25.13
C PHE A 27 7.95 11.89 -26.22
N TYR A 28 8.00 11.50 -27.49
CA TYR A 28 7.63 12.37 -28.61
C TYR A 28 6.12 12.73 -28.57
N ASP A 29 5.26 11.77 -28.29
CA ASP A 29 3.81 11.98 -28.19
C ASP A 29 3.39 12.80 -26.95
N ILE A 30 4.22 12.79 -25.87
CA ILE A 30 4.01 13.65 -24.68
C ILE A 30 4.40 15.10 -24.96
N THR A 31 5.47 15.33 -25.73
CA THR A 31 5.95 16.68 -26.04
C THR A 31 5.11 17.35 -27.13
N HIS A 32 4.51 16.59 -28.04
CA HIS A 32 3.48 17.07 -28.92
C HIS A 32 2.12 17.00 -28.23
N PHE A 33 1.74 18.08 -27.53
CA PHE A 33 0.40 18.28 -26.97
C PHE A 33 -0.63 18.29 -28.11
N ASP A 34 -1.00 17.09 -28.54
CA ASP A 34 -2.02 16.89 -29.58
C ASP A 34 -3.40 17.23 -28.99
N SER A 35 -4.27 17.79 -29.79
CA SER A 35 -5.67 18.12 -29.40
C SER A 35 -6.42 16.91 -28.83
N SER A 36 -5.97 15.70 -29.13
CA SER A 36 -6.50 14.43 -28.61
C SER A 36 -6.27 14.26 -27.10
N PHE A 37 -5.18 14.80 -26.51
CA PHE A 37 -4.93 14.72 -25.07
C PHE A 37 -6.01 15.48 -24.27
N PHE A 38 -6.24 16.75 -24.60
CA PHE A 38 -7.24 17.57 -23.90
C PHE A 38 -8.66 17.05 -24.10
N THR A 39 -8.96 16.55 -25.29
CA THR A 39 -10.26 15.92 -25.58
C THR A 39 -10.45 14.65 -24.74
N THR A 40 -9.43 13.81 -24.64
CA THR A 40 -9.46 12.58 -23.82
C THR A 40 -9.61 12.91 -22.35
N LEU A 41 -8.83 13.87 -21.84
CA LEU A 41 -8.88 14.29 -20.44
C LEU A 41 -10.25 14.88 -20.08
N LYS A 42 -10.80 15.75 -20.91
CA LYS A 42 -12.15 16.32 -20.73
C LYS A 42 -13.21 15.21 -20.68
N ASP A 43 -13.22 14.31 -21.67
CA ASP A 43 -14.21 13.24 -21.73
C ASP A 43 -14.04 12.24 -20.59
N LEU A 44 -12.79 12.00 -20.14
CA LEU A 44 -12.50 11.17 -18.95
C LEU A 44 -13.10 11.79 -17.68
N LEU A 45 -12.86 13.07 -17.44
CA LEU A 45 -13.27 13.72 -16.19
C LEU A 45 -14.79 13.90 -16.10
N PHE A 46 -15.43 14.29 -17.20
CA PHE A 46 -16.85 14.69 -17.19
C PHE A 46 -17.82 13.62 -17.69
N LYS A 47 -17.34 12.57 -18.40
CA LYS A 47 -18.18 11.52 -18.98
C LYS A 47 -17.76 10.12 -18.50
N PRO A 48 -18.12 9.72 -17.26
CA PRO A 48 -17.73 8.43 -16.70
C PRO A 48 -18.10 7.24 -17.59
N GLY A 49 -17.12 6.37 -17.90
CA GLY A 49 -17.31 5.16 -18.70
C GLY A 49 -17.45 5.38 -20.22
N PHE A 50 -17.55 6.64 -20.67
CA PHE A 50 -17.73 6.98 -22.09
C PHE A 50 -16.51 6.58 -22.93
N LEU A 51 -15.30 6.97 -22.51
CA LEU A 51 -14.07 6.63 -23.23
C LEU A 51 -13.86 5.12 -23.41
N SER A 52 -14.11 4.36 -22.34
CA SER A 52 -14.00 2.91 -22.40
C SER A 52 -14.98 2.30 -23.39
N LYS A 53 -16.19 2.86 -23.46
CA LYS A 53 -17.21 2.44 -24.44
C LYS A 53 -16.81 2.80 -25.87
N GLU A 54 -16.33 4.00 -26.12
CA GLU A 54 -15.83 4.42 -27.44
C GLU A 54 -14.65 3.55 -27.90
N TYR A 55 -13.75 3.22 -26.99
CA TYR A 55 -12.62 2.34 -27.27
C TYR A 55 -13.07 0.93 -27.69
N MET A 56 -14.08 0.36 -26.99
CA MET A 56 -14.68 -0.93 -27.34
C MET A 56 -15.40 -0.90 -28.69
N LEU A 57 -16.03 0.23 -29.04
CA LEU A 57 -16.68 0.44 -30.35
C LEU A 57 -15.68 0.65 -31.50
N GLY A 58 -14.36 0.59 -31.24
CA GLY A 58 -13.32 0.74 -32.26
C GLY A 58 -12.96 2.20 -32.60
N ARG A 59 -13.55 3.19 -31.95
CA ARG A 59 -13.33 4.64 -32.23
C ARG A 59 -12.08 5.15 -31.50
N ARG A 60 -10.92 4.54 -31.81
CA ARG A 60 -9.66 4.73 -31.07
C ARG A 60 -8.84 5.93 -31.54
N LYS A 61 -8.98 6.33 -32.80
CA LYS A 61 -8.13 7.37 -33.45
C LYS A 61 -8.28 8.75 -32.80
N LYS A 62 -9.45 9.05 -32.27
CA LYS A 62 -9.78 10.38 -31.69
C LYS A 62 -9.18 10.56 -30.28
N TYR A 63 -8.85 9.48 -29.60
CA TYR A 63 -8.48 9.49 -28.19
C TYR A 63 -7.07 8.95 -27.98
N LEU A 64 -6.43 9.41 -26.91
CA LEU A 64 -5.13 8.90 -26.51
C LEU A 64 -5.23 7.42 -26.11
N HIS A 65 -4.18 6.65 -26.43
CA HIS A 65 -4.13 5.22 -26.08
C HIS A 65 -4.18 5.04 -24.53
N PRO A 66 -5.10 4.21 -24.00
CA PRO A 66 -5.32 4.10 -22.55
C PRO A 66 -4.07 3.78 -21.75
N ILE A 67 -3.23 2.84 -22.25
CA ILE A 67 -1.98 2.45 -21.58
C ILE A 67 -0.99 3.61 -21.53
N ARG A 68 -0.84 4.37 -22.62
CA ARG A 68 0.05 5.56 -22.65
C ARG A 68 -0.40 6.60 -21.63
N MET A 69 -1.72 6.88 -21.61
CA MET A 69 -2.29 7.82 -20.65
C MET A 69 -2.11 7.37 -19.21
N TYR A 70 -2.27 6.07 -18.94
CA TYR A 70 -2.05 5.48 -17.60
C TYR A 70 -0.60 5.63 -17.14
N VAL A 71 0.36 5.24 -17.98
CA VAL A 71 1.79 5.34 -17.64
C VAL A 71 2.18 6.79 -17.36
N PHE A 72 1.75 7.73 -18.19
CA PHE A 72 2.01 9.15 -17.98
C PHE A 72 1.38 9.67 -16.67
N THR A 73 0.08 9.39 -16.47
CA THR A 73 -0.65 9.90 -15.30
C THR A 73 -0.15 9.27 -14.01
N SER A 74 0.20 7.97 -14.02
CA SER A 74 0.77 7.30 -12.86
C SER A 74 2.17 7.82 -12.53
N ALA A 75 3.03 8.03 -13.53
CA ALA A 75 4.36 8.61 -13.33
C ALA A 75 4.26 10.02 -12.73
N LEU A 76 3.40 10.87 -13.29
CA LEU A 76 3.15 12.22 -12.76
C LEU A 76 2.59 12.18 -11.34
N PHE A 77 1.64 11.28 -11.08
CA PHE A 77 1.06 11.09 -9.76
C PHE A 77 2.13 10.73 -8.73
N PHE A 78 2.96 9.70 -9.00
CA PHE A 78 4.00 9.28 -8.05
C PHE A 78 5.10 10.30 -7.89
N LEU A 79 5.49 10.99 -8.97
CA LEU A 79 6.47 12.09 -8.89
C LEU A 79 5.99 13.18 -7.94
N LEU A 80 4.75 13.66 -8.12
CA LEU A 80 4.16 14.69 -7.24
C LEU A 80 3.91 14.15 -5.82
N PHE A 81 3.45 12.92 -5.69
CA PHE A 81 3.22 12.28 -4.39
C PHE A 81 4.51 12.22 -3.58
N PHE A 82 5.59 11.67 -4.12
CA PHE A 82 6.86 11.56 -3.39
C PHE A 82 7.57 12.89 -3.19
N SER A 83 7.43 13.83 -4.12
CA SER A 83 8.09 15.14 -4.02
C SER A 83 7.40 16.08 -3.03
N VAL A 84 6.06 16.10 -3.03
CA VAL A 84 5.27 17.13 -2.36
C VAL A 84 4.49 16.60 -1.16
N PHE A 85 3.93 15.39 -1.26
CA PHE A 85 2.94 14.87 -0.32
C PHE A 85 3.46 13.73 0.54
N ALA A 86 4.50 13.01 0.11
CA ALA A 86 5.05 11.94 0.94
C ALA A 86 5.58 12.52 2.25
N PRO A 87 5.21 11.90 3.36
CA PRO A 87 5.65 12.37 4.67
C PRO A 87 7.16 12.22 4.81
N LYS A 88 7.86 13.34 4.94
CA LYS A 88 9.33 13.38 5.08
C LYS A 88 9.80 12.97 6.48
N ASN A 89 8.92 13.04 7.50
CA ASN A 89 9.21 12.72 8.92
C ASN A 89 7.95 12.23 9.63
N SER A 90 7.30 11.19 9.14
CA SER A 90 5.89 10.96 9.44
C SER A 90 5.59 10.05 10.62
N VAL A 91 6.57 9.58 11.34
CA VAL A 91 6.28 8.86 12.58
C VAL A 91 7.16 9.39 13.70
N ARG A 92 6.52 10.17 14.56
CA ARG A 92 7.08 10.45 15.88
C ARG A 92 6.86 9.20 16.73
N MET A 93 7.74 8.22 16.61
CA MET A 93 7.94 7.29 17.71
C MET A 93 8.86 8.00 18.70
N ASN A 94 8.38 8.17 19.91
CA ASN A 94 9.18 8.75 20.96
C ASN A 94 10.36 7.77 21.21
N THR A 95 11.58 8.28 21.11
CA THR A 95 12.72 7.55 21.68
C THR A 95 12.54 7.48 23.19
N PRO A 96 13.18 6.54 23.90
CA PRO A 96 13.07 6.47 25.36
C PRO A 96 13.27 7.82 26.04
N GLU A 97 14.14 8.67 25.49
CA GLU A 97 14.42 10.02 25.99
C GLU A 97 13.26 10.99 25.82
N GLN A 98 12.29 10.69 24.96
CA GLN A 98 11.13 11.54 24.63
C GLN A 98 9.83 11.02 25.24
N LEU A 99 9.86 9.92 25.99
CA LEU A 99 8.68 9.37 26.65
C LEU A 99 8.17 10.35 27.70
N THR A 100 6.87 10.61 27.67
CA THR A 100 6.19 11.31 28.79
C THR A 100 6.21 10.44 30.04
N GLY A 101 6.02 11.05 31.22
CA GLY A 101 6.03 10.31 32.48
C GLY A 101 5.04 9.14 32.51
N THR A 102 3.85 9.31 31.93
CA THR A 102 2.83 8.26 31.85
C THR A 102 3.21 7.15 30.88
N GLU A 103 3.65 7.48 29.67
CA GLU A 103 4.12 6.48 28.66
C GLU A 103 5.30 5.67 29.19
N ARG A 104 6.22 6.32 29.92
CA ARG A 104 7.36 5.66 30.56
C ARG A 104 6.90 4.64 31.60
N LEU A 105 5.92 4.97 32.46
CA LEU A 105 5.42 4.05 33.47
C LEU A 105 4.70 2.86 32.84
N ASP A 106 3.96 3.05 31.76
CA ASP A 106 3.29 1.98 31.02
C ASP A 106 4.30 1.01 30.41
N GLU A 107 5.34 1.51 29.75
CA GLU A 107 6.43 0.68 29.20
C GLU A 107 7.18 -0.11 30.29
N LEU A 108 7.49 0.52 31.42
CA LEU A 108 8.15 -0.15 32.54
C LEU A 108 7.25 -1.22 33.17
N ALA A 109 5.93 -1.00 33.22
CA ALA A 109 4.98 -2.00 33.73
C ALA A 109 4.93 -3.25 32.82
N ASP A 110 4.99 -3.07 31.51
CA ASP A 110 5.04 -4.19 30.56
C ASP A 110 6.37 -4.98 30.66
N ILE A 111 7.49 -4.28 30.87
CA ILE A 111 8.80 -4.90 31.11
C ILE A 111 8.76 -5.69 32.43
N GLU A 112 8.19 -5.14 33.48
CA GLU A 112 8.06 -5.82 34.79
C GLU A 112 7.22 -7.09 34.67
N LYS A 113 6.08 -7.01 33.96
CA LYS A 113 5.22 -8.17 33.70
C LYS A 113 5.97 -9.29 32.99
N LYS A 114 6.86 -8.92 32.05
CA LYS A 114 7.73 -9.87 31.36
C LYS A 114 8.78 -10.47 32.31
N PHE A 115 9.40 -9.66 33.17
CA PHE A 115 10.37 -10.14 34.15
C PHE A 115 9.73 -11.11 35.13
N ASN A 116 8.53 -10.81 35.64
CA ASN A 116 7.81 -11.69 36.55
C ASN A 116 7.46 -13.02 35.90
N ARG A 117 7.11 -13.03 34.60
CA ARG A 117 6.89 -14.27 33.86
C ARG A 117 8.15 -15.12 33.71
N ASP A 118 9.29 -14.46 33.43
CA ASP A 118 10.55 -15.13 33.13
C ASP A 118 11.49 -15.16 34.38
N SER A 119 10.94 -14.95 35.57
CA SER A 119 11.68 -14.79 36.85
C SER A 119 12.65 -15.94 37.15
N VAL A 120 12.22 -17.17 36.89
CA VAL A 120 13.04 -18.37 37.12
C VAL A 120 14.36 -18.33 36.35
N LYS A 121 14.35 -17.80 35.12
CA LYS A 121 15.54 -17.64 34.28
C LYS A 121 16.50 -16.61 34.86
N TYR A 122 16.01 -15.45 35.24
CA TYR A 122 16.84 -14.35 35.78
C TYR A 122 17.39 -14.65 37.19
N ILE A 123 16.64 -15.42 37.96
CA ILE A 123 17.14 -15.90 39.28
C ILE A 123 18.29 -16.90 39.08
N LYS A 124 18.17 -17.81 38.12
CA LYS A 124 19.21 -18.77 37.76
C LYS A 124 20.49 -18.10 37.27
N ASP A 125 20.35 -17.03 36.51
CA ASP A 125 21.46 -16.24 35.94
C ASP A 125 22.04 -15.21 36.94
N GLY A 126 21.48 -15.10 38.16
CA GLY A 126 21.93 -14.16 39.20
C GLY A 126 21.66 -12.68 38.91
N THR A 127 20.93 -12.37 37.83
CA THR A 127 20.71 -10.99 37.37
C THR A 127 19.39 -10.36 37.85
N TRP A 128 18.56 -11.14 38.56
CA TRP A 128 17.24 -10.73 39.01
C TRP A 128 17.23 -9.44 39.84
N GLN A 129 18.03 -9.43 40.92
CA GLN A 129 18.07 -8.29 41.84
C GLN A 129 18.57 -7.02 41.17
N GLN A 130 19.58 -7.13 40.31
CA GLN A 130 20.10 -6.00 39.55
C GLN A 130 19.06 -5.40 38.63
N LYS A 131 18.28 -6.23 37.91
CA LYS A 131 17.24 -5.80 36.99
C LYS A 131 16.05 -5.14 37.69
N ILE A 132 15.62 -5.71 38.83
CA ILE A 132 14.53 -5.11 39.63
C ILE A 132 14.95 -3.75 40.17
N LYS A 133 16.16 -3.66 40.77
CA LYS A 133 16.70 -2.38 41.28
C LYS A 133 16.73 -1.31 40.14
N LYS A 134 17.22 -1.68 38.96
CA LYS A 134 17.26 -0.77 37.81
C LYS A 134 15.85 -0.33 37.38
N LEU A 135 14.90 -1.25 37.41
CA LEU A 135 13.50 -0.96 37.05
C LEU A 135 12.86 0.01 38.05
N GLU A 136 13.14 -0.13 39.35
CA GLU A 136 12.71 0.80 40.39
C GLU A 136 13.34 2.19 40.24
N GLU A 137 14.63 2.27 39.91
CA GLU A 137 15.33 3.53 39.64
C GLU A 137 14.72 4.25 38.46
N LEU A 138 14.29 3.51 37.43
CA LEU A 138 13.67 4.09 36.22
C LEU A 138 12.20 4.50 36.40
N ARG A 139 11.53 4.13 37.47
CA ARG A 139 10.19 4.62 37.81
C ARG A 139 10.18 6.06 38.27
N ASP A 140 11.31 6.58 38.71
CA ASP A 140 11.44 7.99 39.04
C ASP A 140 11.41 8.85 37.77
N THR A 141 10.24 9.44 37.48
CA THR A 141 10.00 10.24 36.29
C THR A 141 10.76 11.55 36.24
N THR A 142 11.41 11.96 37.35
CA THR A 142 12.23 13.19 37.41
C THR A 142 13.60 13.00 36.76
N LYS A 143 14.08 11.76 36.64
CA LYS A 143 15.37 11.43 36.06
C LYS A 143 15.23 11.24 34.55
N ALA A 144 16.20 11.76 33.79
CA ALA A 144 16.29 11.49 32.37
C ALA A 144 16.48 9.99 32.15
N ILE A 145 15.79 9.42 31.17
CA ILE A 145 15.92 8.03 30.77
C ILE A 145 16.63 7.96 29.40
N SER A 146 17.44 6.95 29.19
CA SER A 146 18.20 6.78 27.97
C SER A 146 17.96 5.40 27.37
N THR A 147 18.24 5.25 26.07
CA THR A 147 18.19 3.97 25.38
C THR A 147 19.07 2.92 26.05
N LYS A 148 20.20 3.33 26.67
CA LYS A 148 21.10 2.42 27.42
C LYS A 148 20.44 1.80 28.66
N ASP A 149 19.54 2.52 29.31
CA ASP A 149 18.82 2.01 30.47
C ASP A 149 17.90 0.83 30.11
N PHE A 150 17.25 0.91 28.96
CA PHE A 150 16.47 -0.22 28.44
C PHE A 150 17.35 -1.37 27.96
N GLU A 151 18.55 -1.08 27.46
CA GLU A 151 19.54 -2.08 27.10
C GLU A 151 20.01 -2.86 28.34
N GLU A 152 20.33 -2.17 29.45
CA GLU A 152 20.71 -2.80 30.72
C GLU A 152 19.58 -3.67 31.29
N LEU A 153 18.33 -3.25 31.15
CA LEU A 153 17.18 -4.08 31.47
C LEU A 153 17.04 -5.32 30.56
N GLY A 154 17.69 -5.32 29.39
CA GLY A 154 17.52 -6.35 28.36
C GLY A 154 16.16 -6.27 27.66
N ALA A 155 15.50 -5.12 27.74
CA ALA A 155 14.22 -4.88 27.08
C ALA A 155 14.41 -4.77 25.57
N ARG A 156 13.45 -5.28 24.80
CA ARG A 156 13.38 -5.10 23.35
C ARG A 156 12.34 -4.04 23.07
N LEU A 157 12.75 -2.86 22.63
CA LEU A 157 11.85 -1.77 22.27
C LEU A 157 11.18 -2.01 20.92
N PHE A 158 11.84 -2.76 20.02
CA PHE A 158 11.27 -3.16 18.74
C PHE A 158 11.04 -4.66 18.69
N ILE A 159 9.79 -5.10 18.49
CA ILE A 159 9.41 -6.51 18.36
C ILE A 159 8.52 -6.65 17.12
N LEU A 160 9.05 -7.27 16.07
CA LEU A 160 8.25 -7.74 14.94
C LEU A 160 7.96 -9.23 15.16
N ASN A 161 6.80 -9.58 15.66
CA ASN A 161 6.43 -10.93 16.05
C ASN A 161 5.22 -11.46 15.26
N ILE A 162 5.43 -11.73 13.98
CA ILE A 162 4.39 -12.26 13.07
C ILE A 162 4.14 -13.75 13.38
N SER A 163 5.20 -14.50 13.68
CA SER A 163 5.13 -15.94 13.96
C SER A 163 4.69 -16.29 15.39
N GLY A 164 4.70 -15.34 16.31
CA GLY A 164 4.48 -15.57 17.73
C GLY A 164 5.66 -16.21 18.47
N GLN A 165 6.79 -16.49 17.81
CA GLN A 165 7.91 -17.19 18.41
C GLN A 165 8.84 -16.28 19.23
N LEU A 166 8.92 -14.98 18.92
CA LEU A 166 9.71 -14.03 19.69
C LEU A 166 9.21 -13.82 21.13
N SER A 167 7.96 -14.15 21.39
CA SER A 167 7.43 -14.15 22.77
C SER A 167 7.81 -15.38 23.57
N ARG A 168 8.27 -16.46 22.92
CA ARG A 168 8.61 -17.74 23.55
C ARG A 168 10.12 -17.95 23.69
N PHE A 169 10.90 -17.44 22.76
CA PHE A 169 12.35 -17.62 22.68
C PHE A 169 13.06 -16.27 22.63
N ASP A 170 14.19 -16.15 23.31
CA ASP A 170 14.98 -14.92 23.31
C ASP A 170 15.96 -14.86 22.13
N ARG A 171 16.39 -16.02 21.62
CA ARG A 171 17.36 -16.14 20.52
C ARG A 171 16.90 -17.16 19.50
N PHE A 172 17.26 -16.93 18.22
CA PHE A 172 16.97 -17.88 17.16
C PHE A 172 17.53 -19.28 17.42
N ASN A 173 18.73 -19.40 18.01
CA ASN A 173 19.34 -20.68 18.30
C ASN A 173 18.53 -21.50 19.31
N GLU A 174 17.89 -20.87 20.29
CA GLU A 174 17.01 -21.54 21.26
C GLU A 174 15.78 -22.13 20.56
N TYR A 175 15.17 -21.33 19.65
CA TYR A 175 14.07 -21.81 18.83
C TYR A 175 14.50 -22.97 17.91
N ASP A 176 15.64 -22.86 17.22
CA ASP A 176 16.13 -23.90 16.31
C ASP A 176 16.44 -25.21 17.05
N SER A 177 17.07 -25.14 18.24
CA SER A 177 17.29 -26.30 19.09
C SER A 177 15.98 -26.93 19.55
N ALA A 178 14.99 -26.11 19.95
CA ALA A 178 13.69 -26.63 20.35
C ALA A 178 12.98 -27.34 19.16
N GLN A 179 13.10 -26.81 17.94
CA GLN A 179 12.55 -27.44 16.75
C GLN A 179 13.22 -28.79 16.41
N GLN A 180 14.53 -28.92 16.68
CA GLN A 180 15.24 -30.17 16.43
C GLN A 180 14.80 -31.28 17.39
N LEU A 181 14.39 -30.94 18.60
CA LEU A 181 13.90 -31.90 19.60
C LEU A 181 12.46 -32.40 19.30
N LEU A 182 11.72 -31.70 18.45
CA LEU A 182 10.36 -32.10 18.07
C LEU A 182 10.37 -33.23 17.04
N PRO A 183 9.35 -34.13 17.06
CA PRO A 183 9.12 -35.09 15.97
C PRO A 183 8.94 -34.36 14.63
N SER A 184 9.38 -34.96 13.53
CA SER A 184 9.33 -34.33 12.19
C SER A 184 7.94 -33.84 11.77
N SER A 185 6.86 -34.50 12.25
CA SER A 185 5.47 -34.09 11.98
C SER A 185 5.02 -32.84 12.73
N LYS A 186 5.72 -32.42 13.78
CA LYS A 186 5.40 -31.24 14.59
C LYS A 186 6.39 -30.09 14.39
N ARG A 187 7.41 -30.28 13.56
CA ARG A 187 8.39 -29.23 13.23
C ARG A 187 7.75 -28.20 12.30
N ASP A 188 8.13 -26.95 12.54
CA ASP A 188 7.75 -25.87 11.62
C ASP A 188 8.33 -26.14 10.23
N ASN A 189 7.56 -25.81 9.21
CA ASN A 189 7.98 -25.97 7.82
C ASN A 189 9.15 -25.01 7.48
N TRP A 190 9.81 -25.25 6.35
CA TRP A 190 10.92 -24.43 5.88
C TRP A 190 10.59 -22.94 5.83
N PHE A 191 9.37 -22.59 5.38
CA PHE A 191 8.94 -21.19 5.26
C PHE A 191 8.82 -20.52 6.64
N THR A 192 8.14 -21.17 7.60
CA THR A 192 8.01 -20.67 8.98
C THR A 192 9.37 -20.48 9.64
N ARG A 193 10.28 -21.45 9.51
CA ARG A 193 11.64 -21.34 10.07
C ARG A 193 12.42 -20.17 9.47
N ARG A 194 12.29 -19.94 8.16
CA ARG A 194 12.92 -18.80 7.49
C ARG A 194 12.32 -17.46 7.94
N LEU A 195 11.00 -17.40 8.13
CA LEU A 195 10.31 -16.24 8.68
C LEU A 195 10.80 -15.93 10.10
N VAL A 196 10.79 -16.93 10.99
CA VAL A 196 11.25 -16.78 12.39
C VAL A 196 12.71 -16.31 12.43
N LYS A 197 13.59 -16.89 11.63
CA LYS A 197 15.00 -16.45 11.55
C LYS A 197 15.09 -14.96 11.18
N LYS A 198 14.28 -14.51 10.23
CA LYS A 198 14.26 -13.10 9.81
C LYS A 198 13.69 -12.18 10.90
N GLU A 199 12.64 -12.61 11.60
CA GLU A 199 12.07 -11.86 12.74
C GLU A 199 13.10 -11.64 13.84
N PHE A 200 13.85 -12.69 14.22
CA PHE A 200 14.93 -12.56 15.19
C PHE A 200 16.03 -11.60 14.71
N SER A 201 16.47 -11.75 13.45
CA SER A 201 17.47 -10.86 12.84
C SER A 201 17.04 -9.40 12.88
N LEU A 202 15.78 -9.10 12.53
CA LEU A 202 15.24 -7.74 12.57
C LEU A 202 15.08 -7.22 14.00
N SER A 203 14.55 -8.05 14.89
CA SER A 203 14.42 -7.71 16.30
C SER A 203 15.78 -7.43 16.97
N ASP A 204 16.83 -8.14 16.60
CA ASP A 204 18.18 -7.90 17.12
C ASP A 204 18.79 -6.64 16.48
N LYS A 205 18.60 -6.42 15.16
CA LYS A 205 19.12 -5.25 14.45
C LYS A 205 18.53 -3.93 14.94
N TYR A 206 17.23 -3.93 15.26
CA TYR A 206 16.49 -2.72 15.67
C TYR A 206 16.05 -2.76 17.13
N ARG A 207 16.73 -3.57 17.93
CA ARG A 207 16.36 -3.89 19.31
C ARG A 207 16.09 -2.65 20.17
N TYR A 208 16.89 -1.61 19.98
CA TYR A 208 16.86 -0.37 20.75
C TYR A 208 16.48 0.85 19.91
N ASP A 209 16.20 0.68 18.64
CA ASP A 209 15.86 1.77 17.73
C ASP A 209 14.57 1.45 16.93
N PRO A 210 13.40 1.46 17.61
CA PRO A 210 12.12 1.23 16.94
C PRO A 210 11.80 2.29 15.90
N LYS A 211 12.33 3.52 16.07
CA LYS A 211 12.11 4.63 15.16
C LYS A 211 12.69 4.35 13.79
N SER A 212 13.97 3.98 13.70
CA SER A 212 14.57 3.65 12.41
C SER A 212 13.99 2.39 11.79
N ALA A 213 13.56 1.41 12.59
CA ALA A 213 12.83 0.26 12.08
C ALA A 213 11.53 0.67 11.38
N PHE A 214 10.74 1.52 12.03
CA PHE A 214 9.47 1.98 11.51
C PHE A 214 9.64 2.91 10.30
N GLU A 215 10.60 3.83 10.34
CA GLU A 215 10.93 4.70 9.20
C GLU A 215 11.32 3.87 7.97
N LYS A 216 12.14 2.83 8.13
CA LYS A 216 12.52 1.95 7.03
C LYS A 216 11.35 1.12 6.51
N LEU A 217 10.50 0.59 7.41
CA LEU A 217 9.27 -0.10 7.00
C LEU A 217 8.35 0.82 6.21
N THR A 218 8.10 2.02 6.72
CA THR A 218 7.25 3.01 6.07
C THR A 218 7.81 3.40 4.70
N ASN A 219 9.10 3.70 4.62
CA ASN A 219 9.75 4.02 3.35
C ASN A 219 9.68 2.86 2.36
N SER A 220 9.91 1.63 2.81
CA SER A 220 9.81 0.45 1.96
C SER A 220 8.39 0.23 1.45
N ILE A 221 7.37 0.42 2.29
CA ILE A 221 5.95 0.35 1.87
C ILE A 221 5.63 1.44 0.85
N LEU A 222 6.03 2.69 1.11
CA LEU A 222 5.80 3.81 0.20
C LEU A 222 6.44 3.57 -1.16
N HIS A 223 7.68 3.09 -1.20
CA HIS A 223 8.37 2.74 -2.45
C HIS A 223 7.70 1.58 -3.20
N ASN A 224 7.04 0.68 -2.49
CA ASN A 224 6.31 -0.44 -3.09
C ASN A 224 4.88 -0.08 -3.55
N LEU A 225 4.34 1.09 -3.19
CA LEU A 225 3.00 1.53 -3.62
C LEU A 225 2.78 1.49 -5.14
N PRO A 226 3.71 1.96 -6.00
CA PRO A 226 3.53 1.87 -7.44
C PRO A 226 3.35 0.44 -7.93
N TYR A 227 4.15 -0.50 -7.42
CA TYR A 227 4.05 -1.92 -7.77
C TYR A 227 2.73 -2.54 -7.30
N MET A 228 2.27 -2.19 -6.09
CA MET A 228 1.00 -2.64 -5.56
C MET A 228 -0.17 -2.18 -6.44
N LEU A 229 -0.19 -0.90 -6.84
CA LEU A 229 -1.23 -0.38 -7.72
C LEU A 229 -1.16 -0.98 -9.12
N PHE A 230 0.03 -1.24 -9.64
CA PHE A 230 0.19 -1.93 -10.93
C PHE A 230 -0.38 -3.36 -10.90
N VAL A 231 -0.08 -4.11 -9.83
CA VAL A 231 -0.62 -5.47 -9.64
C VAL A 231 -2.13 -5.45 -9.40
N SER A 232 -2.66 -4.44 -8.72
CA SER A 232 -4.10 -4.32 -8.46
C SER A 232 -4.93 -4.11 -9.74
N LEU A 233 -4.37 -3.52 -10.80
CA LEU A 233 -5.07 -3.25 -12.06
C LEU A 233 -5.60 -4.53 -12.73
N PRO A 234 -4.78 -5.56 -13.06
CA PRO A 234 -5.30 -6.79 -13.65
C PRO A 234 -6.24 -7.55 -12.70
N LEU A 235 -6.02 -7.48 -11.38
CA LEU A 235 -6.89 -8.11 -10.40
C LEU A 235 -8.27 -7.42 -10.35
N PHE A 236 -8.32 -6.10 -10.41
CA PHE A 236 -9.58 -5.36 -10.49
C PHE A 236 -10.33 -5.67 -11.80
N ALA A 237 -9.61 -5.74 -12.92
CA ALA A 237 -10.20 -6.16 -14.20
C ALA A 237 -10.74 -7.59 -14.12
N LEU A 238 -10.08 -8.49 -13.40
CA LEU A 238 -10.55 -9.85 -13.14
C LEU A 238 -11.83 -9.87 -12.30
N LEU A 239 -11.91 -9.06 -11.23
CA LEU A 239 -13.13 -8.89 -10.44
C LEU A 239 -14.30 -8.42 -11.30
N LEU A 240 -14.07 -7.45 -12.18
CA LEU A 240 -15.08 -7.01 -13.14
C LEU A 240 -15.51 -8.14 -14.08
N LYS A 241 -14.55 -8.91 -14.64
CA LYS A 241 -14.84 -10.06 -15.49
C LYS A 241 -15.70 -11.11 -14.76
N LEU A 242 -15.39 -11.41 -13.51
CA LEU A 242 -16.17 -12.35 -12.69
C LEU A 242 -17.60 -11.82 -12.45
N LEU A 243 -17.74 -10.53 -12.13
CA LEU A 243 -19.01 -9.88 -11.86
C LEU A 243 -19.92 -9.78 -13.10
N TYR A 244 -19.29 -9.70 -14.29
CA TYR A 244 -19.96 -9.63 -15.58
C TYR A 244 -19.82 -10.91 -16.41
N ARG A 245 -19.51 -12.07 -15.78
CA ARG A 245 -19.28 -13.37 -16.46
C ARG A 245 -20.38 -13.80 -17.42
N ARG A 246 -21.64 -13.42 -17.14
CA ARG A 246 -22.77 -13.73 -18.02
C ARG A 246 -22.86 -12.86 -19.28
N ARG A 247 -22.04 -11.81 -19.36
CA ARG A 247 -21.95 -10.92 -20.53
C ARG A 247 -20.79 -11.37 -21.42
N ARG A 248 -21.09 -12.20 -22.42
CA ARG A 248 -20.10 -12.77 -23.35
C ARG A 248 -19.52 -11.75 -24.32
N ASP A 249 -20.19 -10.61 -24.48
CA ASP A 249 -19.79 -9.52 -25.38
C ASP A 249 -18.54 -8.75 -24.86
N PHE A 250 -18.14 -8.97 -23.60
CA PHE A 250 -17.01 -8.28 -22.98
C PHE A 250 -15.84 -9.24 -22.75
N TYR A 251 -14.72 -8.97 -23.40
CA TYR A 251 -13.48 -9.68 -23.19
C TYR A 251 -12.72 -9.15 -21.97
N PHE A 252 -11.72 -9.87 -21.50
CA PHE A 252 -10.88 -9.43 -20.39
C PHE A 252 -10.22 -8.06 -20.67
N ALA A 253 -9.77 -7.87 -21.91
CA ALA A 253 -9.17 -6.59 -22.34
C ALA A 253 -10.11 -5.40 -22.19
N ASP A 254 -11.43 -5.57 -22.42
CA ASP A 254 -12.41 -4.50 -22.26
C ASP A 254 -12.58 -4.07 -20.81
N HIS A 255 -12.59 -5.05 -19.89
CA HIS A 255 -12.53 -4.79 -18.45
C HIS A 255 -11.23 -4.08 -18.04
N GLY A 256 -10.10 -4.48 -18.66
CA GLY A 256 -8.80 -3.84 -18.48
C GLY A 256 -8.82 -2.37 -18.92
N VAL A 257 -9.34 -2.06 -20.09
CA VAL A 257 -9.47 -0.67 -20.59
C VAL A 257 -10.35 0.17 -19.66
N PHE A 258 -11.47 -0.39 -19.19
CA PHE A 258 -12.32 0.30 -18.23
C PHE A 258 -11.57 0.59 -16.92
N THR A 259 -10.83 -0.39 -16.40
CA THR A 259 -10.04 -0.26 -15.19
C THR A 259 -8.94 0.79 -15.35
N ILE A 260 -8.22 0.80 -16.48
CA ILE A 260 -7.19 1.80 -16.78
C ILE A 260 -7.77 3.22 -16.72
N HIS A 261 -8.89 3.48 -17.39
CA HIS A 261 -9.53 4.80 -17.35
C HIS A 261 -9.99 5.18 -15.93
N LEU A 262 -10.50 4.23 -15.16
CA LEU A 262 -10.87 4.45 -13.76
C LEU A 262 -9.64 4.83 -12.91
N TYR A 263 -8.51 4.14 -13.09
CA TYR A 263 -7.28 4.43 -12.35
C TYR A 263 -6.70 5.79 -12.71
N ILE A 264 -6.71 6.17 -14.00
CA ILE A 264 -6.28 7.51 -14.43
C ILE A 264 -7.14 8.58 -13.75
N PHE A 265 -8.46 8.43 -13.75
CA PHE A 265 -9.36 9.34 -13.05
C PHE A 265 -9.04 9.37 -11.54
N SER A 266 -8.81 8.21 -10.92
CA SER A 266 -8.48 8.10 -9.50
C SER A 266 -7.17 8.78 -9.15
N PHE A 267 -6.12 8.68 -9.97
CA PHE A 267 -4.85 9.38 -9.75
C PHE A 267 -5.03 10.90 -9.78
N ILE A 268 -5.76 11.43 -10.75
CA ILE A 268 -6.03 12.86 -10.83
C ILE A 268 -6.82 13.34 -9.61
N LEU A 269 -7.84 12.58 -9.22
CA LEU A 269 -8.66 12.90 -8.05
C LEU A 269 -7.84 12.82 -6.75
N LEU A 270 -6.98 11.82 -6.59
CA LEU A 270 -6.11 11.68 -5.42
C LEU A 270 -5.10 12.82 -5.31
N LEU A 271 -4.53 13.30 -6.42
CA LEU A 271 -3.68 14.50 -6.38
C LEU A 271 -4.45 15.71 -5.84
N LEU A 272 -5.71 15.87 -6.27
CA LEU A 272 -6.57 16.95 -5.76
C LEU A 272 -6.88 16.76 -4.27
N VAL A 273 -7.18 15.53 -3.84
CA VAL A 273 -7.40 15.19 -2.42
C VAL A 273 -6.17 15.52 -1.58
N PHE A 274 -4.97 15.15 -2.02
CA PHE A 274 -3.73 15.45 -1.29
C PHE A 274 -3.43 16.95 -1.26
N ALA A 275 -3.67 17.67 -2.38
CA ALA A 275 -3.48 19.11 -2.43
C ALA A 275 -4.43 19.85 -1.46
N ILE A 276 -5.70 19.47 -1.46
CA ILE A 276 -6.71 20.05 -0.55
C ILE A 276 -6.42 19.63 0.91
N GLY A 277 -6.04 18.38 1.16
CA GLY A 277 -5.64 17.93 2.50
C GLY A 277 -4.44 18.72 3.05
N LYS A 278 -3.42 18.98 2.23
CA LYS A 278 -2.29 19.83 2.63
C LYS A 278 -2.71 21.27 2.91
N LEU A 279 -3.60 21.82 2.08
CA LEU A 279 -4.16 23.14 2.29
C LEU A 279 -4.97 23.20 3.60
N GLN A 280 -5.79 22.18 3.87
CA GLN A 280 -6.58 22.08 5.10
C GLN A 280 -5.68 22.08 6.35
N VAL A 281 -4.60 21.29 6.34
CA VAL A 281 -3.63 21.26 7.44
C VAL A 281 -2.95 22.63 7.65
N SER A 282 -2.67 23.38 6.58
CA SER A 282 -2.00 24.68 6.66
C SER A 282 -2.92 25.82 7.06
N THR A 283 -4.20 25.77 6.69
CA THR A 283 -5.18 26.86 6.94
C THR A 283 -6.08 26.59 8.13
N GLY A 284 -6.27 25.32 8.53
CA GLY A 284 -7.21 24.91 9.58
C GLY A 284 -8.69 25.08 9.21
N TRP A 285 -9.03 25.28 7.93
CA TRP A 285 -10.41 25.52 7.50
C TRP A 285 -11.24 24.25 7.47
N ASP A 286 -12.21 24.12 8.37
CA ASP A 286 -13.09 22.94 8.47
C ASP A 286 -13.93 22.71 7.22
N ILE A 287 -14.23 23.74 6.43
CA ILE A 287 -14.95 23.60 5.16
C ILE A 287 -14.23 22.67 4.18
N LEU A 288 -12.90 22.58 4.23
CA LEU A 288 -12.11 21.71 3.37
C LEU A 288 -12.33 20.23 3.69
N ASN A 289 -12.71 19.88 4.90
CA ASN A 289 -13.09 18.51 5.26
C ASN A 289 -14.36 18.06 4.49
N TRP A 290 -15.31 18.97 4.34
CA TRP A 290 -16.51 18.71 3.53
C TRP A 290 -16.16 18.55 2.04
N VAL A 291 -15.20 19.32 1.53
CA VAL A 291 -14.72 19.19 0.16
C VAL A 291 -14.05 17.82 -0.04
N LEU A 292 -13.20 17.38 0.90
CA LEU A 292 -12.55 16.05 0.87
C LEU A 292 -13.60 14.93 0.88
N PHE A 293 -14.62 15.04 1.74
CA PHE A 293 -15.73 14.09 1.76
C PHE A 293 -16.48 14.05 0.41
N LEU A 294 -16.72 15.22 -0.19
CA LEU A 294 -17.40 15.33 -1.47
C LEU A 294 -16.60 14.72 -2.62
N LEU A 295 -15.26 14.85 -2.61
CA LEU A 295 -14.38 14.20 -3.57
C LEU A 295 -14.40 12.67 -3.42
N PHE A 296 -14.47 12.15 -2.19
CA PHE A 296 -14.65 10.73 -1.95
C PHE A 296 -15.98 10.22 -2.51
N VAL A 297 -17.08 10.92 -2.26
CA VAL A 297 -18.41 10.59 -2.83
C VAL A 297 -18.36 10.66 -4.36
N LEU A 298 -17.64 11.64 -4.93
CA LEU A 298 -17.46 11.79 -6.37
C LEU A 298 -16.77 10.56 -6.99
N LEU A 299 -15.76 9.99 -6.32
CA LEU A 299 -15.09 8.77 -6.77
C LEU A 299 -16.07 7.60 -6.86
N LEU A 300 -16.88 7.40 -5.82
CA LEU A 300 -17.87 6.32 -5.78
C LEU A 300 -18.95 6.53 -6.86
N PHE A 301 -19.43 7.75 -7.01
CA PHE A 301 -20.39 8.11 -8.05
C PHE A 301 -19.83 7.92 -9.45
N TYR A 302 -18.57 8.31 -9.68
CA TYR A 302 -17.88 8.11 -10.94
C TYR A 302 -17.79 6.63 -11.33
N LEU A 303 -17.38 5.78 -10.38
CA LEU A 303 -17.33 4.32 -10.59
C LEU A 303 -18.72 3.76 -10.92
N TYR A 304 -19.74 4.09 -10.12
CA TYR A 304 -21.10 3.62 -10.36
C TYR A 304 -21.64 4.04 -11.74
N LYS A 305 -21.51 5.34 -12.07
CA LYS A 305 -21.97 5.88 -13.34
C LYS A 305 -21.16 5.31 -14.50
N GLY A 306 -19.85 5.17 -14.35
CA GLY A 306 -18.96 4.54 -15.33
C GLY A 306 -19.37 3.10 -15.65
N MET A 307 -19.60 2.28 -14.62
CA MET A 307 -20.12 0.92 -14.79
C MET A 307 -21.46 0.91 -15.54
N ARG A 308 -22.36 1.81 -15.19
CA ARG A 308 -23.69 1.89 -15.83
C ARG A 308 -23.59 2.24 -17.32
N VAL A 309 -22.73 3.21 -17.67
CA VAL A 309 -22.54 3.65 -19.06
C VAL A 309 -21.83 2.60 -19.89
N PHE A 310 -20.76 2.03 -19.35
CA PHE A 310 -19.92 1.06 -20.05
C PHE A 310 -20.66 -0.25 -20.31
N TYR A 311 -21.26 -0.85 -19.25
CA TYR A 311 -21.94 -2.15 -19.36
C TYR A 311 -23.41 -2.05 -19.83
N GLY A 312 -23.99 -0.86 -19.88
CA GLY A 312 -25.37 -0.65 -20.38
C GLY A 312 -26.44 -1.40 -19.59
N GLN A 313 -26.27 -1.58 -18.27
CA GLN A 313 -27.23 -2.29 -17.43
C GLN A 313 -28.25 -1.36 -16.73
N ARG A 314 -29.39 -1.93 -16.31
CA ARG A 314 -30.41 -1.20 -15.52
C ARG A 314 -29.83 -0.73 -14.19
N ARG A 315 -30.33 0.40 -13.65
CA ARG A 315 -29.82 1.08 -12.45
C ARG A 315 -29.64 0.13 -11.25
N PHE A 316 -30.68 -0.62 -10.89
CA PHE A 316 -30.66 -1.52 -9.72
C PHE A 316 -29.62 -2.65 -9.86
N LYS A 317 -29.55 -3.30 -11.03
CA LYS A 317 -28.54 -4.35 -11.27
C LYS A 317 -27.11 -3.82 -11.21
N THR A 318 -26.90 -2.60 -11.72
CA THR A 318 -25.58 -1.94 -11.65
C THR A 318 -25.24 -1.57 -10.21
N PHE A 319 -26.22 -1.08 -9.44
CA PHE A 319 -26.01 -0.72 -8.03
C PHE A 319 -25.60 -1.92 -7.16
N LEU A 320 -26.29 -3.06 -7.28
CA LEU A 320 -25.92 -4.30 -6.59
C LEU A 320 -24.47 -4.74 -6.94
N LYS A 321 -24.14 -4.71 -8.24
CA LYS A 321 -22.79 -5.07 -8.69
C LYS A 321 -21.73 -4.06 -8.23
N PHE A 322 -22.08 -2.78 -8.15
CA PHE A 322 -21.20 -1.74 -7.63
C PHE A 322 -20.85 -1.99 -6.15
N ILE A 323 -21.86 -2.34 -5.31
CA ILE A 323 -21.61 -2.67 -3.90
C ILE A 323 -20.70 -3.90 -3.79
N LEU A 324 -21.00 -4.97 -4.53
CA LEU A 324 -20.16 -6.18 -4.54
C LEU A 324 -18.73 -5.87 -5.00
N LEU A 325 -18.59 -5.08 -6.07
CA LEU A 325 -17.26 -4.65 -6.56
C LEU A 325 -16.52 -3.83 -5.51
N ALA A 326 -17.19 -2.88 -4.84
CA ALA A 326 -16.56 -2.06 -3.81
C ALA A 326 -16.05 -2.92 -2.64
N VAL A 327 -16.88 -3.87 -2.15
CA VAL A 327 -16.49 -4.79 -1.07
C VAL A 327 -15.31 -5.67 -1.49
N PHE A 328 -15.40 -6.35 -2.64
CA PHE A 328 -14.32 -7.23 -3.11
C PHE A 328 -13.04 -6.46 -3.43
N SER A 329 -13.14 -5.25 -3.99
CA SER A 329 -11.97 -4.40 -4.24
C SER A 329 -11.32 -3.95 -2.94
N PHE A 330 -12.10 -3.63 -1.92
CA PHE A 330 -11.58 -3.27 -0.60
C PHE A 330 -10.83 -4.45 0.04
N ILE A 331 -11.43 -5.66 0.03
CA ILE A 331 -10.77 -6.88 0.51
C ILE A 331 -9.50 -7.16 -0.29
N MET A 332 -9.55 -7.06 -1.62
CA MET A 332 -8.39 -7.24 -2.49
C MET A 332 -7.26 -6.26 -2.14
N MET A 333 -7.58 -4.99 -1.89
CA MET A 333 -6.58 -3.99 -1.52
C MET A 333 -5.96 -4.27 -0.15
N ILE A 334 -6.76 -4.72 0.84
CA ILE A 334 -6.25 -5.14 2.14
C ILE A 334 -5.28 -6.32 1.99
N VAL A 335 -5.65 -7.33 1.21
CA VAL A 335 -4.81 -8.51 0.97
C VAL A 335 -3.50 -8.11 0.27
N LEU A 336 -3.58 -7.28 -0.77
CA LEU A 336 -2.39 -6.77 -1.45
C LEU A 336 -1.50 -5.97 -0.50
N PHE A 337 -2.08 -5.06 0.27
CA PHE A 337 -1.34 -4.28 1.25
C PHE A 337 -0.64 -5.18 2.27
N ALA A 338 -1.35 -6.17 2.82
CA ALA A 338 -0.78 -7.13 3.76
C ALA A 338 0.36 -7.94 3.15
N LEU A 339 0.22 -8.40 1.88
CA LEU A 339 1.28 -9.10 1.16
C LEU A 339 2.50 -8.21 0.93
N PHE A 340 2.32 -6.98 0.44
CA PHE A 340 3.43 -6.06 0.21
C PHE A 340 4.11 -5.63 1.52
N MET A 341 3.33 -5.42 2.59
CA MET A 341 3.86 -5.15 3.93
C MET A 341 4.68 -6.33 4.44
N PHE A 342 4.19 -7.56 4.27
CA PHE A 342 4.92 -8.78 4.63
C PHE A 342 6.25 -8.89 3.85
N PHE A 343 6.21 -8.75 2.53
CA PHE A 343 7.43 -8.76 1.71
C PHE A 343 8.40 -7.63 2.09
N SER A 344 7.88 -6.44 2.37
CA SER A 344 8.68 -5.30 2.84
C SER A 344 9.37 -5.62 4.17
N ALA A 345 8.66 -6.21 5.13
CA ALA A 345 9.24 -6.64 6.40
C ALA A 345 10.31 -7.73 6.24
N VAL A 346 10.09 -8.67 5.32
CA VAL A 346 11.06 -9.76 5.04
C VAL A 346 12.30 -9.25 4.31
N THR A 347 12.24 -8.17 3.54
CA THR A 347 13.37 -7.60 2.80
C THR A 347 14.19 -6.58 3.58
N LEU A 348 13.69 -6.06 4.71
CA LEU A 348 14.39 -5.19 5.66
C LEU A 348 15.61 -5.90 6.30
#